data_b60837e03bffe16cc03a40cc9475a580
#
_entry.id   b60837e03bffe16cc03a40cc9475a580
#
_cell.length_a   1.000
_cell.length_b   1.000
_cell.length_c   1.000
_cell.angle_alpha   90.00
_cell.angle_beta   90.00
_cell.angle_gamma   90.00
#
_symmetry.space_group_name_H-M   'P 1'
#
loop_
_entity.id
_entity.type
_entity.pdbx_description
1 polymer ?
#
loop_
_entity_poly.entity_id
_entity_poly.type
_entity_poly.pdbx_seq_one_letter_code
_entity_poly.pdbx_strand_id
1 'polypeptide(L)'
;IAPVEPYTEADLKWTNPLARCNREKAGKKDVAIKETVQDMDSYETLYIGFPIWYWAAPNIINTFVKQYDLSGKKIVLFATSGGSNIGKTAEKLKPYLSAGAEIAGAEVLNQDPSVEELKQWAVW
;
A
#
# COMPACT_ATOMS: atom_id res chain seq x y z
N ILE A 1 -6.95 -4.86 -4.66
CA ILE A 1 -7.68 -5.31 -3.46
C ILE A 1 -8.78 -4.32 -3.11
N ALA A 2 -9.85 -4.80 -2.50
CA ALA A 2 -10.95 -3.97 -2.04
C ALA A 2 -11.32 -4.30 -0.58
N PRO A 3 -11.74 -3.30 0.22
CA PRO A 3 -12.26 -3.59 1.55
C PRO A 3 -13.62 -4.29 1.45
N VAL A 4 -13.97 -5.08 2.47
CA VAL A 4 -15.30 -5.71 2.55
C VAL A 4 -16.40 -4.65 2.53
N GLU A 5 -16.21 -3.56 3.25
CA GLU A 5 -17.08 -2.37 3.19
C GLU A 5 -16.41 -1.30 2.31
N PRO A 6 -16.95 -1.03 1.10
CA PRO A 6 -16.39 0.00 0.23
C PRO A 6 -16.34 1.38 0.90
N TYR A 7 -15.32 2.16 0.57
CA TYR A 7 -15.27 3.56 1.02
C TYR A 7 -16.26 4.41 0.22
N THR A 8 -17.01 5.23 0.93
CA THR A 8 -17.82 6.29 0.33
C THR A 8 -16.99 7.56 0.19
N GLU A 9 -17.49 8.54 -0.55
CA GLU A 9 -16.86 9.86 -0.65
C GLU A 9 -16.71 10.52 0.73
N ALA A 10 -17.73 10.39 1.59
CA ALA A 10 -17.71 10.90 2.95
C ALA A 10 -16.65 10.21 3.83
N ASP A 11 -16.45 8.91 3.63
CA ASP A 11 -15.43 8.14 4.34
C ASP A 11 -14.00 8.61 4.03
N LEU A 12 -13.79 9.14 2.83
CA LEU A 12 -12.49 9.62 2.34
C LEU A 12 -12.26 11.12 2.57
N LYS A 13 -13.21 11.82 3.16
CA LYS A 13 -13.11 13.25 3.44
C LYS A 13 -12.13 13.53 4.58
N TRP A 14 -10.84 13.48 4.28
CA TRP A 14 -9.75 13.60 5.26
C TRP A 14 -9.79 14.89 6.10
N THR A 15 -10.45 15.95 5.61
CA THR A 15 -10.66 17.21 6.36
C THR A 15 -11.68 17.07 7.49
N ASN A 16 -12.47 15.98 7.51
CA ASN A 16 -13.40 15.68 8.59
C ASN A 16 -12.74 14.68 9.58
N PRO A 17 -12.45 15.09 10.82
CA PRO A 17 -11.82 14.21 11.81
C PRO A 17 -12.60 12.92 12.10
N LEU A 18 -13.91 12.93 11.87
CA LEU A 18 -14.79 11.78 12.08
C LEU A 18 -14.92 10.87 10.85
N ALA A 19 -14.32 11.23 9.72
CA ALA A 19 -14.32 10.38 8.53
C ALA A 19 -13.63 9.04 8.82
N ARG A 20 -14.10 7.98 8.14
CA ARG A 20 -13.59 6.62 8.33
C ARG A 20 -12.08 6.52 8.11
N CYS A 21 -11.53 7.16 7.08
CA CYS A 21 -10.10 7.17 6.80
C CYS A 21 -9.28 7.70 8.00
N ASN A 22 -9.75 8.75 8.66
CA ASN A 22 -9.09 9.31 9.83
C ASN A 22 -9.18 8.40 11.05
N ARG A 23 -10.35 7.82 11.28
CA ARG A 23 -10.57 6.90 12.41
C ARG A 23 -9.74 5.62 12.27
N GLU A 24 -9.63 5.08 11.07
CA GLU A 24 -8.81 3.90 10.80
C GLU A 24 -7.34 4.18 11.05
N LYS A 25 -6.82 5.31 10.57
CA LYS A 25 -5.41 5.70 10.80
C LYS A 25 -5.10 5.94 12.27
N ALA A 26 -5.92 6.72 12.95
CA ALA A 26 -5.74 7.04 14.36
C ALA A 26 -5.84 5.79 15.27
N GLY A 27 -6.78 4.91 14.99
CA GLY A 27 -6.98 3.67 15.74
C GLY A 27 -6.07 2.52 15.33
N LYS A 28 -5.24 2.68 14.29
CA LYS A 28 -4.43 1.60 13.70
C LYS A 28 -5.24 0.32 13.43
N LYS A 29 -6.49 0.49 12.99
CA LYS A 29 -7.43 -0.61 12.79
C LYS A 29 -7.11 -1.39 11.54
N ASP A 30 -7.23 -2.70 11.61
CA ASP A 30 -7.24 -3.55 10.44
C ASP A 30 -8.50 -3.29 9.60
N VAL A 31 -8.36 -3.38 8.29
CA VAL A 31 -9.45 -3.22 7.33
C VAL A 31 -9.64 -4.54 6.61
N ALA A 32 -10.78 -5.20 6.82
CA ALA A 32 -11.06 -6.48 6.21
C ALA A 32 -11.08 -6.38 4.67
N ILE A 33 -10.44 -7.34 4.01
CA ILE A 33 -10.29 -7.40 2.55
C ILE A 33 -11.27 -8.41 1.99
N LYS A 34 -11.92 -8.04 0.88
CA LYS A 34 -12.96 -8.83 0.23
C LYS A 34 -12.41 -10.04 -0.51
N GLU A 35 -11.29 -9.86 -1.23
CA GLU A 35 -10.68 -10.90 -2.05
C GLU A 35 -9.39 -11.41 -1.41
N THR A 36 -8.99 -12.63 -1.81
CA THR A 36 -7.66 -13.18 -1.55
C THR A 36 -6.94 -13.43 -2.88
N VAL A 37 -5.61 -13.24 -2.88
CA VAL A 37 -4.77 -13.59 -4.01
C VAL A 37 -4.44 -15.08 -3.92
N GLN A 38 -4.84 -15.83 -4.93
CA GLN A 38 -4.47 -17.23 -5.05
C GLN A 38 -3.02 -17.35 -5.56
N ASP A 39 -2.38 -18.45 -5.26
CA ASP A 39 -1.04 -18.77 -5.76
C ASP A 39 0.03 -17.70 -5.47
N MET A 40 -0.08 -17.03 -4.32
CA MET A 40 0.88 -16.00 -3.90
C MET A 40 2.31 -16.53 -3.93
N ASP A 41 2.52 -17.80 -3.63
CA ASP A 41 3.84 -18.45 -3.61
C ASP A 41 4.51 -18.48 -4.98
N SER A 42 3.74 -18.41 -6.07
CA SER A 42 4.26 -18.44 -7.44
C SER A 42 4.90 -17.13 -7.89
N TYR A 43 4.71 -16.04 -7.15
CA TYR A 43 5.23 -14.72 -7.49
C TYR A 43 6.52 -14.43 -6.70
N GLU A 44 7.56 -14.00 -7.41
CA GLU A 44 8.85 -13.60 -6.81
C GLU A 44 8.86 -12.11 -6.45
N THR A 45 8.18 -11.29 -7.25
CA THR A 45 8.13 -9.84 -7.07
C THR A 45 6.68 -9.38 -6.99
N LEU A 46 6.38 -8.54 -6.00
CA LEU A 46 5.08 -7.92 -5.82
C LEU A 46 5.19 -6.41 -5.96
N TYR A 47 4.40 -5.85 -6.85
CA TYR A 47 4.19 -4.42 -6.96
C TYR A 47 2.93 -4.03 -6.17
N ILE A 48 3.09 -3.19 -5.17
CA ILE A 48 1.99 -2.77 -4.30
C ILE A 48 1.78 -1.27 -4.45
N GLY A 49 0.64 -0.89 -5.00
CA GLY A 49 0.26 0.50 -5.24
C GLY A 49 -0.79 0.99 -4.25
N PHE A 50 -0.66 2.23 -3.78
CA PHE A 50 -1.60 2.84 -2.84
C PHE A 50 -1.52 4.38 -2.84
N PRO A 51 -2.58 5.07 -2.40
CA PRO A 51 -2.48 6.49 -2.07
C PRO A 51 -1.79 6.67 -0.71
N ILE A 52 -0.96 7.70 -0.56
CA ILE A 52 -0.36 8.02 0.73
C ILE A 52 -1.41 8.70 1.62
N TRP A 53 -1.68 8.09 2.77
CA TRP A 53 -2.52 8.63 3.83
C TRP A 53 -1.68 8.90 5.08
N TYR A 54 -1.56 10.20 5.44
CA TYR A 54 -0.79 10.59 6.64
C TYR A 54 0.61 9.99 6.66
N TRP A 55 1.36 10.19 5.56
CA TRP A 55 2.76 9.72 5.39
C TRP A 55 2.95 8.22 5.51
N ALA A 56 1.92 7.45 5.24
CA ALA A 56 1.98 5.99 5.26
C ALA A 56 0.99 5.37 4.24
N ALA A 57 1.11 4.07 4.01
CA ALA A 57 0.10 3.32 3.29
C ALA A 57 -1.21 3.27 4.11
N PRO A 58 -2.38 3.24 3.46
CA PRO A 58 -3.64 2.95 4.15
C PRO A 58 -3.58 1.62 4.91
N ASN A 59 -4.33 1.50 6.00
CA ASN A 59 -4.28 0.30 6.85
C ASN A 59 -4.66 -0.99 6.13
N ILE A 60 -5.47 -0.91 5.07
CA ILE A 60 -5.80 -2.08 4.25
C ILE A 60 -4.55 -2.72 3.62
N ILE A 61 -3.52 -1.95 3.31
CA ILE A 61 -2.24 -2.47 2.80
C ILE A 61 -1.52 -3.26 3.89
N ASN A 62 -1.51 -2.76 5.13
CA ASN A 62 -0.96 -3.49 6.28
C ASN A 62 -1.67 -4.82 6.48
N THR A 63 -3.00 -4.81 6.40
CA THR A 63 -3.84 -6.03 6.49
C THR A 63 -3.49 -7.01 5.37
N PHE A 64 -3.37 -6.53 4.13
CA PHE A 64 -3.01 -7.35 2.97
C PHE A 64 -1.68 -8.06 3.15
N VAL A 65 -0.61 -7.33 3.47
CA VAL A 65 0.73 -7.94 3.58
C VAL A 65 0.88 -8.89 4.76
N LYS A 66 0.07 -8.72 5.81
CA LYS A 66 0.03 -9.66 6.95
C LYS A 66 -0.60 -11.00 6.62
N GLN A 67 -1.46 -11.06 5.61
CA GLN A 67 -2.23 -12.27 5.26
C GLN A 67 -1.40 -13.34 4.54
N TYR A 68 -0.22 -12.98 4.03
CA TYR A 68 0.58 -13.87 3.20
C TYR A 68 1.98 -14.07 3.76
N ASP A 69 2.55 -15.23 3.50
CA ASP A 69 3.99 -15.44 3.66
C ASP A 69 4.71 -14.85 2.45
N LEU A 70 5.35 -13.71 2.64
CA LEU A 70 6.09 -12.98 1.63
C LEU A 70 7.61 -13.17 1.76
N SER A 71 8.06 -14.13 2.55
CA SER A 71 9.47 -14.43 2.78
C SER A 71 10.18 -14.68 1.46
N GLY A 72 11.35 -14.07 1.28
CA GLY A 72 12.17 -14.20 0.07
C GLY A 72 11.67 -13.44 -1.15
N LYS A 73 10.53 -12.74 -1.04
CA LYS A 73 9.96 -11.96 -2.15
C LYS A 73 10.50 -10.53 -2.16
N LYS A 74 10.62 -9.98 -3.36
CA LYS A 74 10.85 -8.55 -3.58
C LYS A 74 9.54 -7.81 -3.56
N ILE A 75 9.48 -6.73 -2.78
CA ILE A 75 8.32 -5.84 -2.71
C ILE A 75 8.72 -4.49 -3.30
N VAL A 76 7.98 -4.05 -4.30
CA VAL A 76 8.16 -2.74 -4.92
C VAL A 76 6.94 -1.90 -4.65
N LEU A 77 7.12 -0.79 -3.95
CA LEU A 77 6.04 0.11 -3.57
C LEU A 77 5.95 1.26 -4.56
N PHE A 78 4.74 1.58 -4.97
CA PHE A 78 4.48 2.82 -5.69
C PHE A 78 3.23 3.50 -5.14
N ALA A 79 3.24 4.81 -5.15
CA ALA A 79 2.17 5.56 -4.51
C ALA A 79 1.77 6.79 -5.30
N THR A 80 0.52 7.21 -5.11
CA THR A 80 0.06 8.56 -5.45
C THR A 80 -0.02 9.40 -4.17
N SER A 81 0.15 10.70 -4.32
CA SER A 81 0.14 11.61 -3.17
C SER A 81 -0.41 12.97 -3.56
N GLY A 82 -1.13 13.61 -2.64
CA GLY A 82 -1.58 15.00 -2.80
C GLY A 82 -0.49 16.05 -2.66
N GLY A 83 0.73 15.66 -2.28
CA GLY A 83 1.85 16.58 -2.08
C GLY A 83 3.01 16.01 -1.26
N SER A 84 2.79 14.91 -0.55
CA SER A 84 3.85 14.23 0.21
C SER A 84 4.76 13.43 -0.72
N ASN A 85 6.03 13.30 -0.38
CA ASN A 85 6.92 12.31 -0.99
C ASN A 85 6.69 10.93 -0.33
N ILE A 86 7.41 9.91 -0.81
CA ILE A 86 7.29 8.55 -0.26
C ILE A 86 7.73 8.47 1.22
N GLY A 87 8.66 9.33 1.64
CA GLY A 87 9.10 9.48 3.02
C GLY A 87 9.45 8.15 3.68
N LYS A 88 8.93 7.94 4.89
CA LYS A 88 9.12 6.74 5.70
C LYS A 88 8.07 5.64 5.45
N THR A 89 7.33 5.71 4.36
CA THR A 89 6.25 4.77 4.07
C THR A 89 6.74 3.31 4.08
N ALA A 90 7.90 3.04 3.47
CA ALA A 90 8.50 1.72 3.48
C ALA A 90 8.87 1.25 4.89
N GLU A 91 9.48 2.11 5.70
CA GLU A 91 9.83 1.81 7.10
C GLU A 91 8.59 1.48 7.94
N LYS A 92 7.51 2.22 7.72
CA LYS A 92 6.25 2.00 8.45
C LYS A 92 5.53 0.71 8.04
N LEU A 93 5.77 0.22 6.82
CA LEU A 93 5.19 -1.03 6.32
C LEU A 93 5.97 -2.26 6.79
N LYS A 94 7.28 -2.14 6.97
CA LYS A 94 8.16 -3.26 7.36
C LYS A 94 7.64 -4.12 8.53
N PRO A 95 7.11 -3.55 9.63
CA PRO A 95 6.62 -4.36 10.75
C PRO A 95 5.50 -5.34 10.42
N TYR A 96 4.79 -5.11 9.31
CA TYR A 96 3.67 -5.94 8.87
C TYR A 96 4.08 -7.00 7.84
N LEU A 97 5.30 -6.91 7.30
CA LEU A 97 5.82 -7.87 6.33
C LEU A 97 6.40 -9.10 7.02
N SER A 98 6.37 -10.22 6.31
CA SER A 98 7.06 -11.44 6.73
C SER A 98 8.56 -11.19 6.88
N ALA A 99 9.19 -11.85 7.84
CA ALA A 99 10.65 -11.86 7.93
C ALA A 99 11.25 -12.41 6.63
N GLY A 100 12.28 -11.74 6.10
CA GLY A 100 12.90 -12.11 4.83
C GLY A 100 12.24 -11.53 3.58
N ALA A 101 11.13 -10.81 3.69
CA ALA A 101 10.63 -9.99 2.59
C ALA A 101 11.50 -8.74 2.44
N GLU A 102 11.84 -8.38 1.21
CA GLU A 102 12.68 -7.22 0.91
C GLU A 102 11.89 -6.14 0.20
N ILE A 103 11.88 -4.91 0.74
CA ILE A 103 11.39 -3.75 0.00
C ILE A 103 12.54 -3.27 -0.90
N ALA A 104 12.47 -3.65 -2.18
CA ALA A 104 13.50 -3.34 -3.16
C ALA A 104 13.41 -1.91 -3.69
N GLY A 105 12.23 -1.31 -3.68
CA GLY A 105 12.01 0.07 -4.13
C GLY A 105 10.72 0.65 -3.63
N ALA A 106 10.68 1.99 -3.57
CA ALA A 106 9.49 2.73 -3.18
C ALA A 106 9.51 4.13 -3.82
N GLU A 107 8.47 4.49 -4.56
CA GLU A 107 8.42 5.76 -5.29
C GLU A 107 7.01 6.33 -5.40
N VAL A 108 6.91 7.66 -5.50
CA VAL A 108 5.65 8.36 -5.81
C VAL A 108 5.57 8.57 -7.32
N LEU A 109 4.50 8.10 -7.95
CA LEU A 109 4.25 8.19 -9.38
C LEU A 109 3.06 9.11 -9.67
N ASN A 110 3.19 10.39 -9.36
CA ASN A 110 2.11 11.36 -9.46
C ASN A 110 1.93 12.00 -10.84
N GLN A 111 2.97 12.01 -11.67
CA GLN A 111 3.03 12.86 -12.86
C GLN A 111 2.55 12.16 -14.13
N ASP A 112 1.62 11.22 -13.98
CA ASP A 112 1.05 10.45 -15.09
C ASP A 112 2.15 9.93 -16.04
N PRO A 113 3.06 9.08 -15.52
CA PRO A 113 4.22 8.64 -16.28
C PRO A 113 3.81 7.86 -17.52
N SER A 114 4.53 8.07 -18.60
CA SER A 114 4.34 7.35 -19.86
C SER A 114 4.66 5.84 -19.67
N VAL A 115 4.19 5.03 -20.60
CA VAL A 115 4.49 3.59 -20.61
C VAL A 115 6.00 3.34 -20.67
N GLU A 116 6.76 4.16 -21.40
CA GLU A 116 8.22 4.01 -21.48
C GLU A 116 8.92 4.33 -20.16
N GLU A 117 8.48 5.39 -19.47
CA GLU A 117 8.98 5.72 -18.13
C GLU A 117 8.67 4.61 -17.14
N LEU A 118 7.46 4.05 -17.18
CA LEU A 118 7.07 2.92 -16.31
C LEU A 118 7.89 1.66 -16.60
N LYS A 119 8.19 1.36 -17.88
CA LYS A 119 9.06 0.25 -18.24
C LYS A 119 10.50 0.43 -17.74
N GLN A 120 11.02 1.65 -17.79
CA GLN A 120 12.34 1.96 -17.27
C GLN A 120 12.39 1.86 -15.75
N TRP A 121 11.31 2.27 -15.08
CA TRP A 121 11.19 2.18 -13.63
C TRP A 121 11.00 0.75 -13.14
N ALA A 122 10.22 -0.08 -13.84
CA ALA A 122 9.82 -1.42 -13.41
C ALA A 122 10.86 -2.51 -13.74
N VAL A 123 12.12 -2.29 -13.40
CA VAL A 123 13.27 -3.20 -13.70
C VAL A 123 13.72 -4.03 -12.48
N TRP A 124 12.87 -4.28 -11.57
CA TRP A 124 13.14 -4.97 -10.30
C TRP A 124 13.25 -6.50 -10.41
#